data_8d1dc2788256dae5b8f1e9a0f0c9bc3a
#
_entry.id   8d1dc2788256dae5b8f1e9a0f0c9bc3a
#
_cell.length_a   1.000
_cell.length_b   1.000
_cell.length_c   1.000
_cell.angle_alpha   90.00
_cell.angle_beta   90.00
_cell.angle_gamma   90.00
#
_symmetry.space_group_name_H-M   'P 1'
#
loop_
_entity.id
_entity.type
_entity.pdbx_description
1 polymer ?
#
loop_
_entity_poly.entity_id
_entity_poly.type
_entity_poly.pdbx_seq_one_letter_code
_entity_poly.pdbx_strand_id
1 'polypeptide(L)'
;MNDKTKFYIDKLMLNIRDNLDLILFLIIIYVKVMHYGKQISPDYFYSKVNRPIIASILILVSFFTLFKQSKRIKMLFILDILISLILISDIIYFRYYKDVITVSAVKNAKLLTGVSASVKSLINVKDFLYLIDIVFLVPIMKKFKVVNNNKKVFLRKVCMFMMTLLIGVAIDTQSVYAVSKEQPTLISSMSDRVYLTKMIGNINFHAIDAYNFVSTSIRNSSKLSTEREQEIKDFLAKNNESTATNLKGAAEGKNLIMIQVEALQGFVINQKINGQEITPNLNRWINKSMYFDNYFYQVAGGNTSDAEFMSNNSLYPAESGAAYYSYSGDSYSSLAKELKEKQYGTAAFHANNEGFWNRNVMYPVQGFDKFYGQHSFNIDENVGLGLSDKSFLNQSLDKLKTLKQPYYSFLVTLSSHYPYDDTKGYGDFNVGEYEGTLLGNYLKGIHYTDEQLGTFLDKLEKEKMLDNSIVVLYGDHFAIPKDNEQELYKFEKINNATDYDWVKYQKVPMFIHFPGDENKGVNHTYSSQMDLYPTLANMFNLPKQYMLGKDILNSDSGKVIFRNGSFTNGKAFYVSWTNTYYDVKTGEKIAETEALKAEKEQYLKELQYSDDILNHNLIKDFKGK
;
A
#
# COMPACT_ATOMS: atom_id res chain seq x y z
N MET A 1 -59.50 -8.14 21.52
CA MET A 1 -58.09 -8.04 21.94
C MET A 1 -58.11 -7.93 23.45
N ASN A 2 -57.41 -8.82 24.16
CA ASN A 2 -57.43 -8.85 25.63
C ASN A 2 -56.76 -7.59 26.18
N ASP A 3 -57.28 -7.03 27.30
CA ASP A 3 -56.75 -5.76 27.90
C ASP A 3 -55.24 -5.83 28.21
N LYS A 4 -54.74 -6.98 28.56
CA LYS A 4 -53.30 -7.22 28.74
C LYS A 4 -52.52 -7.02 27.43
N THR A 5 -53.04 -7.51 26.31
CA THR A 5 -52.43 -7.35 24.99
C THR A 5 -52.41 -5.90 24.54
N LYS A 6 -53.50 -5.16 24.80
CA LYS A 6 -53.61 -3.72 24.52
C LYS A 6 -52.59 -2.92 25.36
N PHE A 7 -52.48 -3.22 26.66
CA PHE A 7 -51.50 -2.60 27.55
C PHE A 7 -50.04 -2.80 27.06
N TYR A 8 -49.69 -4.00 26.62
CA TYR A 8 -48.34 -4.27 26.12
C TYR A 8 -48.07 -3.58 24.77
N ILE A 9 -49.06 -3.50 23.87
CA ILE A 9 -48.94 -2.77 22.61
C ILE A 9 -48.78 -1.29 22.86
N ASP A 10 -49.58 -0.67 23.72
CA ASP A 10 -49.48 0.75 24.03
C ASP A 10 -48.13 1.10 24.69
N LYS A 11 -47.62 0.23 25.56
CA LYS A 11 -46.29 0.37 26.15
C LYS A 11 -45.17 0.22 25.13
N LEU A 12 -45.30 -0.68 24.16
CA LEU A 12 -44.34 -0.86 23.05
C LEU A 12 -44.35 0.39 22.14
N MET A 13 -45.53 0.87 21.75
CA MET A 13 -45.68 2.06 20.91
C MET A 13 -45.08 3.33 21.59
N LEU A 14 -45.27 3.49 22.90
CA LEU A 14 -44.63 4.54 23.68
C LEU A 14 -43.11 4.43 23.67
N ASN A 15 -42.58 3.21 23.83
CA ASN A 15 -41.14 2.97 23.77
C ASN A 15 -40.53 3.28 22.40
N ILE A 16 -41.21 2.90 21.33
CA ILE A 16 -40.79 3.21 19.94
C ILE A 16 -40.79 4.71 19.74
N ARG A 17 -41.85 5.42 20.16
CA ARG A 17 -41.96 6.87 20.06
C ARG A 17 -40.84 7.59 20.81
N ASP A 18 -40.52 7.15 22.01
CA ASP A 18 -39.50 7.79 22.87
C ASP A 18 -38.06 7.57 22.37
N ASN A 19 -37.85 6.60 21.48
CA ASN A 19 -36.57 6.29 20.89
C ASN A 19 -36.56 6.36 19.34
N LEU A 20 -37.57 7.03 18.77
CA LEU A 20 -37.71 7.15 17.32
C LEU A 20 -36.48 7.83 16.67
N ASP A 21 -35.87 8.78 17.38
CA ASP A 21 -34.66 9.48 16.97
C ASP A 21 -33.45 8.52 16.84
N LEU A 22 -33.29 7.55 17.74
CA LEU A 22 -32.24 6.53 17.65
C LEU A 22 -32.49 5.57 16.50
N ILE A 23 -33.74 5.15 16.30
CA ILE A 23 -34.13 4.25 15.21
C ILE A 23 -33.93 4.94 13.85
N LEU A 24 -34.35 6.19 13.71
CA LEU A 24 -34.17 6.96 12.48
C LEU A 24 -32.67 7.15 12.18
N PHE A 25 -31.88 7.52 13.19
CA PHE A 25 -30.44 7.65 13.01
C PHE A 25 -29.80 6.34 12.53
N LEU A 26 -30.13 5.21 13.16
CA LEU A 26 -29.62 3.89 12.74
C LEU A 26 -29.95 3.61 11.27
N ILE A 27 -31.20 3.83 10.84
CA ILE A 27 -31.63 3.59 9.47
C ILE A 27 -30.89 4.52 8.50
N ILE A 28 -30.80 5.81 8.81
CA ILE A 28 -30.16 6.81 7.96
C ILE A 28 -28.68 6.46 7.76
N ILE A 29 -27.94 6.23 8.84
CA ILE A 29 -26.51 5.90 8.75
C ILE A 29 -26.30 4.57 8.04
N TYR A 30 -27.13 3.56 8.31
CA TYR A 30 -27.04 2.29 7.60
C TYR A 30 -27.22 2.47 6.08
N VAL A 31 -28.23 3.23 5.65
CA VAL A 31 -28.47 3.52 4.22
C VAL A 31 -27.29 4.28 3.60
N LYS A 32 -26.75 5.29 4.31
CA LYS A 32 -25.57 6.04 3.84
C LYS A 32 -24.36 5.14 3.66
N VAL A 33 -24.04 4.30 4.66
CA VAL A 33 -22.88 3.39 4.60
C VAL A 33 -23.08 2.34 3.50
N MET A 34 -24.30 1.83 3.30
CA MET A 34 -24.58 0.89 2.21
C MET A 34 -24.47 1.57 0.83
N HIS A 35 -24.91 2.83 0.71
CA HIS A 35 -24.75 3.59 -0.53
C HIS A 35 -23.27 3.87 -0.84
N TYR A 36 -22.50 4.22 0.19
CA TYR A 36 -21.04 4.34 0.12
C TYR A 36 -20.40 3.05 -0.38
N GLY A 37 -20.73 1.92 0.22
CA GLY A 37 -20.17 0.63 -0.14
C GLY A 37 -20.35 0.28 -1.62
N LYS A 38 -21.53 0.58 -2.20
CA LYS A 38 -21.78 0.41 -3.63
C LYS A 38 -20.86 1.22 -4.54
N GLN A 39 -20.38 2.37 -4.08
CA GLN A 39 -19.49 3.21 -4.87
C GLN A 39 -18.04 2.76 -4.80
N ILE A 40 -17.67 2.05 -3.71
CA ILE A 40 -16.32 1.50 -3.52
C ILE A 40 -16.18 0.14 -4.19
N SER A 41 -17.18 -0.74 -4.06
CA SER A 41 -17.10 -2.08 -4.63
C SER A 41 -18.48 -2.59 -5.06
N PRO A 42 -18.63 -3.12 -6.31
CA PRO A 42 -19.90 -3.68 -6.78
C PRO A 42 -20.43 -4.82 -5.91
N ASP A 43 -19.52 -5.61 -5.32
CA ASP A 43 -19.83 -6.79 -4.50
C ASP A 43 -19.99 -6.47 -3.00
N TYR A 44 -19.97 -5.19 -2.61
CA TYR A 44 -20.12 -4.76 -1.22
C TYR A 44 -21.38 -5.30 -0.53
N PHE A 45 -22.46 -5.47 -1.28
CA PHE A 45 -23.71 -6.05 -0.77
C PHE A 45 -23.66 -7.56 -0.53
N TYR A 46 -22.84 -8.28 -1.27
CA TYR A 46 -22.68 -9.73 -1.15
C TYR A 46 -21.74 -10.11 -0.01
N SER A 47 -21.01 -9.14 0.53
CA SER A 47 -20.14 -9.36 1.66
C SER A 47 -20.94 -9.52 2.96
N LYS A 48 -20.36 -10.20 3.94
CA LYS A 48 -20.92 -10.34 5.30
C LYS A 48 -20.93 -9.03 6.10
N VAL A 49 -20.70 -7.90 5.44
CA VAL A 49 -20.49 -6.56 6.03
C VAL A 49 -21.73 -5.97 6.73
N ASN A 50 -22.93 -6.45 6.42
CA ASN A 50 -24.16 -5.94 7.04
C ASN A 50 -24.16 -6.06 8.58
N ARG A 51 -23.58 -7.15 9.13
CA ARG A 51 -23.53 -7.37 10.57
C ARG A 51 -22.61 -6.35 11.26
N PRO A 52 -21.34 -6.18 10.87
CA PRO A 52 -20.46 -5.19 11.49
C PRO A 52 -20.93 -3.74 11.29
N ILE A 53 -21.58 -3.40 10.17
CA ILE A 53 -22.18 -2.07 10.00
C ILE A 53 -23.27 -1.81 11.04
N ILE A 54 -24.22 -2.75 11.21
CA ILE A 54 -25.27 -2.61 12.22
C ILE A 54 -24.65 -2.59 13.62
N ALA A 55 -23.67 -3.44 13.90
CA ALA A 55 -22.98 -3.50 15.17
C ALA A 55 -22.31 -2.18 15.55
N SER A 56 -21.54 -1.59 14.63
CA SER A 56 -20.85 -0.32 14.86
C SER A 56 -21.84 0.83 15.09
N ILE A 57 -22.96 0.88 14.36
CA ILE A 57 -24.00 1.87 14.58
C ILE A 57 -24.68 1.66 15.94
N LEU A 58 -24.95 0.41 16.35
CA LEU A 58 -25.52 0.10 17.67
C LEU A 58 -24.57 0.53 18.80
N ILE A 59 -23.27 0.27 18.66
CA ILE A 59 -22.25 0.74 19.63
C ILE A 59 -22.30 2.27 19.73
N LEU A 60 -22.29 2.98 18.62
CA LEU A 60 -22.40 4.46 18.63
C LEU A 60 -23.70 4.92 19.28
N VAL A 61 -24.83 4.38 18.86
CA VAL A 61 -26.16 4.75 19.37
C VAL A 61 -26.29 4.47 20.88
N SER A 62 -25.64 3.42 21.39
CA SER A 62 -25.71 3.04 22.80
C SER A 62 -25.36 4.20 23.73
N PHE A 63 -24.27 4.93 23.44
CA PHE A 63 -23.83 6.08 24.25
C PHE A 63 -24.87 7.18 24.32
N PHE A 64 -25.64 7.39 23.24
CA PHE A 64 -26.66 8.44 23.19
C PHE A 64 -27.92 8.11 23.98
N THR A 65 -28.15 6.84 24.34
CA THR A 65 -29.28 6.43 25.18
C THR A 65 -29.22 7.04 26.60
N LEU A 66 -28.01 7.35 27.07
CA LEU A 66 -27.80 7.96 28.40
C LEU A 66 -28.24 9.41 28.47
N PHE A 67 -28.30 10.12 27.34
CA PHE A 67 -28.62 11.54 27.32
C PHE A 67 -30.14 11.83 27.34
N LYS A 68 -30.50 13.03 27.76
CA LYS A 68 -31.89 13.54 27.63
C LYS A 68 -32.21 13.69 26.13
N GLN A 69 -33.43 13.35 25.74
CA GLN A 69 -33.88 13.35 24.34
C GLN A 69 -33.56 14.66 23.60
N SER A 70 -33.75 15.84 24.24
CA SER A 70 -33.45 17.14 23.62
C SER A 70 -31.97 17.37 23.30
N LYS A 71 -31.06 16.87 24.16
CA LYS A 71 -29.61 16.92 23.89
C LYS A 71 -29.21 15.80 22.90
N ARG A 72 -29.78 14.63 23.07
CA ARG A 72 -29.54 13.43 22.23
C ARG A 72 -29.81 13.72 20.77
N ILE A 73 -30.94 14.29 20.42
CA ILE A 73 -31.31 14.67 19.06
C ILE A 73 -30.27 15.59 18.43
N LYS A 74 -29.82 16.63 19.15
CA LYS A 74 -28.79 17.55 18.65
C LYS A 74 -27.45 16.85 18.41
N MET A 75 -27.05 15.95 19.34
CA MET A 75 -25.80 15.22 19.24
C MET A 75 -25.82 14.21 18.08
N LEU A 76 -26.93 13.49 17.90
CA LEU A 76 -27.12 12.57 16.77
C LEU A 76 -27.09 13.31 15.44
N PHE A 77 -27.67 14.50 15.37
CA PHE A 77 -27.63 15.36 14.18
C PHE A 77 -26.20 15.80 13.84
N ILE A 78 -25.42 16.22 14.84
CA ILE A 78 -24.01 16.59 14.64
C ILE A 78 -23.21 15.36 14.20
N LEU A 79 -23.45 14.19 14.81
CA LEU A 79 -22.76 12.95 14.45
C LEU A 79 -23.11 12.52 13.02
N ASP A 80 -24.35 12.67 12.60
CA ASP A 80 -24.78 12.39 11.23
C ASP A 80 -24.04 13.25 10.20
N ILE A 81 -23.90 14.55 10.47
CA ILE A 81 -23.10 15.47 9.63
C ILE A 81 -21.64 14.98 9.57
N LEU A 82 -21.04 14.65 10.71
CA LEU A 82 -19.65 14.20 10.76
C LEU A 82 -19.43 12.90 9.97
N ILE A 83 -20.30 11.90 10.15
CA ILE A 83 -20.24 10.66 9.39
C ILE A 83 -20.42 10.93 7.89
N SER A 84 -21.38 11.79 7.51
CA SER A 84 -21.60 12.15 6.11
C SER A 84 -20.37 12.80 5.47
N LEU A 85 -19.69 13.68 6.18
CA LEU A 85 -18.45 14.31 5.71
C LEU A 85 -17.32 13.29 5.57
N ILE A 86 -17.21 12.32 6.48
CA ILE A 86 -16.23 11.22 6.35
C ILE A 86 -16.53 10.40 5.10
N LEU A 87 -17.77 9.98 4.90
CA LEU A 87 -18.16 9.18 3.72
C LEU A 87 -17.93 9.92 2.39
N ILE A 88 -18.22 11.23 2.35
CA ILE A 88 -17.94 12.06 1.17
C ILE A 88 -16.42 12.14 0.93
N SER A 89 -15.65 12.37 1.98
CA SER A 89 -14.18 12.42 1.88
C SER A 89 -13.57 11.10 1.39
N ASP A 90 -14.07 9.99 1.90
CA ASP A 90 -13.68 8.64 1.45
C ASP A 90 -13.96 8.42 -0.04
N ILE A 91 -15.14 8.81 -0.51
CA ILE A 91 -15.52 8.62 -1.92
C ILE A 91 -14.64 9.46 -2.84
N ILE A 92 -14.39 10.72 -2.47
CA ILE A 92 -13.51 11.60 -3.24
C ILE A 92 -12.09 11.03 -3.25
N TYR A 93 -11.60 10.57 -2.10
CA TYR A 93 -10.29 9.94 -1.97
C TYR A 93 -10.21 8.65 -2.79
N PHE A 94 -11.22 7.80 -2.73
CA PHE A 94 -11.30 6.55 -3.49
C PHE A 94 -11.32 6.77 -5.01
N ARG A 95 -11.98 7.82 -5.50
CA ARG A 95 -11.97 8.14 -6.94
C ARG A 95 -10.56 8.42 -7.45
N TYR A 96 -9.72 9.02 -6.61
CA TYR A 96 -8.36 9.41 -6.97
C TYR A 96 -7.34 8.31 -6.68
N TYR A 97 -7.33 7.82 -5.44
CA TYR A 97 -6.30 6.90 -4.94
C TYR A 97 -6.69 5.42 -5.02
N LYS A 98 -7.96 5.10 -5.33
CA LYS A 98 -8.53 3.74 -5.27
C LYS A 98 -8.36 3.07 -3.89
N ASP A 99 -8.32 3.86 -2.84
CA ASP A 99 -8.13 3.46 -1.45
C ASP A 99 -9.03 4.28 -0.52
N VAL A 100 -9.09 3.92 0.76
CA VAL A 100 -9.89 4.61 1.79
C VAL A 100 -9.01 5.59 2.56
N ILE A 101 -9.55 6.80 2.84
CA ILE A 101 -8.79 7.85 3.53
C ILE A 101 -8.44 7.43 4.96
N THR A 102 -7.25 7.81 5.43
CA THR A 102 -6.80 7.58 6.81
C THR A 102 -6.59 8.89 7.56
N VAL A 103 -6.56 8.82 8.90
CA VAL A 103 -6.24 9.98 9.74
C VAL A 103 -4.84 10.54 9.40
N SER A 104 -3.89 9.68 9.08
CA SER A 104 -2.55 10.08 8.64
C SER A 104 -2.60 10.88 7.33
N ALA A 105 -3.41 10.45 6.35
CA ALA A 105 -3.61 11.19 5.11
C ALA A 105 -4.24 12.57 5.35
N VAL A 106 -5.22 12.65 6.25
CA VAL A 106 -5.86 13.92 6.63
C VAL A 106 -4.87 14.87 7.33
N LYS A 107 -4.02 14.35 8.24
CA LYS A 107 -2.97 15.14 8.91
C LYS A 107 -2.02 15.77 7.90
N ASN A 108 -1.65 15.01 6.89
CA ASN A 108 -0.73 15.44 5.83
C ASN A 108 -1.41 16.21 4.70
N ALA A 109 -2.73 16.45 4.77
CA ALA A 109 -3.49 17.16 3.74
C ALA A 109 -2.98 18.57 3.44
N LYS A 110 -2.28 19.21 4.38
CA LYS A 110 -1.60 20.50 4.14
C LYS A 110 -0.47 20.39 3.09
N LEU A 111 0.13 19.21 2.95
CA LEU A 111 1.12 18.91 1.92
C LEU A 111 0.47 18.66 0.54
N LEU A 112 -0.86 18.45 0.53
CA LEU A 112 -1.66 18.21 -0.67
C LEU A 112 -2.07 19.51 -1.40
N THR A 113 -1.48 20.66 -1.08
CA THR A 113 -1.84 21.94 -1.73
C THR A 113 -1.64 21.91 -3.25
N GLY A 114 -0.73 21.08 -3.77
CA GLY A 114 -0.56 20.83 -5.20
C GLY A 114 -1.70 20.02 -5.85
N VAL A 115 -2.53 19.33 -5.05
CA VAL A 115 -3.61 18.42 -5.53
C VAL A 115 -4.99 19.10 -5.53
N SER A 116 -5.10 20.36 -5.07
CA SER A 116 -6.39 21.04 -4.89
C SER A 116 -7.23 21.15 -6.18
N ALA A 117 -6.58 21.32 -7.33
CA ALA A 117 -7.26 21.37 -8.63
C ALA A 117 -7.83 19.98 -9.01
N SER A 118 -7.05 18.92 -8.81
CA SER A 118 -7.46 17.52 -9.05
C SER A 118 -8.60 17.10 -8.13
N VAL A 119 -8.55 17.47 -6.84
CA VAL A 119 -9.64 17.18 -5.89
C VAL A 119 -10.95 17.87 -6.31
N LYS A 120 -10.89 19.11 -6.79
CA LYS A 120 -12.10 19.82 -7.27
C LYS A 120 -12.75 19.11 -8.46
N SER A 121 -11.97 18.56 -9.38
CA SER A 121 -12.50 17.84 -10.55
C SER A 121 -13.18 16.50 -10.18
N LEU A 122 -12.86 15.95 -9.01
CA LEU A 122 -13.41 14.68 -8.53
C LEU A 122 -14.71 14.82 -7.74
N ILE A 123 -15.08 16.04 -7.32
CA ILE A 123 -16.33 16.30 -6.59
C ILE A 123 -17.51 16.19 -7.57
N ASN A 124 -18.45 15.31 -7.24
CA ASN A 124 -19.67 15.14 -8.00
C ASN A 124 -20.86 15.71 -7.21
N VAL A 125 -21.84 16.32 -7.90
CA VAL A 125 -23.09 16.79 -7.28
C VAL A 125 -23.81 15.69 -6.51
N LYS A 126 -23.69 14.43 -6.95
CA LYS A 126 -24.25 13.26 -6.24
C LYS A 126 -23.65 13.03 -4.85
N ASP A 127 -22.46 13.57 -4.54
CA ASP A 127 -21.84 13.42 -3.22
C ASP A 127 -22.64 14.16 -2.15
N PHE A 128 -23.33 15.24 -2.52
CA PHE A 128 -24.19 15.98 -1.60
C PHE A 128 -25.47 15.24 -1.22
N LEU A 129 -25.77 14.10 -1.85
CA LEU A 129 -26.88 13.23 -1.42
C LEU A 129 -26.69 12.70 0.01
N TYR A 130 -25.44 12.59 0.48
CA TYR A 130 -25.14 12.23 1.88
C TYR A 130 -25.59 13.28 2.90
N LEU A 131 -25.92 14.49 2.46
CA LEU A 131 -26.37 15.59 3.31
C LEU A 131 -27.87 15.92 3.10
N ILE A 132 -28.57 15.21 2.20
CA ILE A 132 -29.94 15.55 1.84
C ILE A 132 -30.93 15.36 3.00
N ASP A 133 -30.69 14.36 3.83
CA ASP A 133 -31.53 14.08 5.02
C ASP A 133 -31.47 15.19 6.07
N ILE A 134 -30.37 15.94 6.14
CA ILE A 134 -30.20 17.10 7.03
C ILE A 134 -31.32 18.13 6.79
N VAL A 135 -31.67 18.33 5.50
CA VAL A 135 -32.75 19.28 5.11
C VAL A 135 -34.10 18.84 5.69
N PHE A 136 -34.34 17.52 5.74
CA PHE A 136 -35.60 16.97 6.27
C PHE A 136 -35.58 16.81 7.79
N LEU A 137 -34.42 16.54 8.39
CA LEU A 137 -34.28 16.34 9.83
C LEU A 137 -34.46 17.66 10.62
N VAL A 138 -34.01 18.79 10.09
CA VAL A 138 -34.16 20.10 10.78
C VAL A 138 -35.59 20.44 11.16
N PRO A 139 -36.62 20.38 10.27
CA PRO A 139 -38.01 20.62 10.65
C PRO A 139 -38.57 19.54 11.57
N ILE A 140 -38.16 18.30 11.43
CA ILE A 140 -38.57 17.20 12.30
C ILE A 140 -38.07 17.43 13.73
N MET A 141 -36.81 17.80 13.90
CA MET A 141 -36.22 18.12 15.22
C MET A 141 -36.97 19.22 15.99
N LYS A 142 -37.51 20.23 15.28
CA LYS A 142 -38.31 21.31 15.89
C LYS A 142 -39.65 20.81 16.44
N LYS A 143 -40.19 19.71 15.92
CA LYS A 143 -41.50 19.14 16.31
C LYS A 143 -41.41 18.08 17.42
N PHE A 144 -40.21 17.59 17.77
CA PHE A 144 -40.05 16.63 18.86
C PHE A 144 -40.32 17.28 20.21
N LYS A 145 -41.46 16.93 20.84
CA LYS A 145 -41.79 17.36 22.19
C LYS A 145 -40.96 16.54 23.20
N VAL A 146 -40.24 17.24 24.08
CA VAL A 146 -39.42 16.65 25.13
C VAL A 146 -40.29 15.98 26.17
N VAL A 147 -40.09 14.70 26.45
CA VAL A 147 -40.76 13.97 27.53
C VAL A 147 -40.04 14.21 28.86
N ASN A 148 -40.83 14.55 29.90
CA ASN A 148 -40.32 14.95 31.22
C ASN A 148 -39.73 13.75 32.02
N ASN A 149 -38.63 13.96 32.75
CA ASN A 149 -37.78 12.89 33.35
C ASN A 149 -38.11 12.59 34.81
N ASN A 150 -38.56 11.38 35.13
CA ASN A 150 -38.62 10.84 36.50
C ASN A 150 -37.38 9.95 36.78
N LYS A 151 -36.93 9.83 38.04
CA LYS A 151 -35.75 9.06 38.48
C LYS A 151 -35.74 7.60 38.00
N LYS A 152 -36.90 6.94 37.86
CA LYS A 152 -37.03 5.56 37.29
C LYS A 152 -36.58 5.47 35.81
N VAL A 153 -36.48 6.59 35.11
CA VAL A 153 -36.05 6.66 33.71
C VAL A 153 -34.53 6.49 33.58
N PHE A 154 -33.74 6.86 34.59
CA PHE A 154 -32.28 6.73 34.54
C PHE A 154 -31.81 5.25 34.48
N LEU A 155 -32.28 4.42 35.40
CA LEU A 155 -31.93 2.98 35.40
C LEU A 155 -32.32 2.31 34.09
N ARG A 156 -33.49 2.65 33.53
CA ARG A 156 -33.92 2.13 32.21
C ARG A 156 -32.97 2.56 31.10
N LYS A 157 -32.45 3.79 31.10
CA LYS A 157 -31.47 4.28 30.14
C LYS A 157 -30.14 3.51 30.27
N VAL A 158 -29.66 3.27 31.48
CA VAL A 158 -28.47 2.46 31.75
C VAL A 158 -28.66 1.02 31.27
N CYS A 159 -29.82 0.39 31.55
CA CYS A 159 -30.11 -0.94 31.03
C CYS A 159 -30.14 -0.97 29.49
N MET A 160 -30.75 0.03 28.86
CA MET A 160 -30.79 0.14 27.41
C MET A 160 -29.38 0.37 26.82
N PHE A 161 -28.57 1.22 27.45
CA PHE A 161 -27.16 1.41 27.10
C PHE A 161 -26.40 0.09 27.14
N MET A 162 -26.45 -0.60 28.29
CA MET A 162 -25.72 -1.87 28.46
C MET A 162 -26.17 -2.93 27.46
N MET A 163 -27.48 -3.06 27.27
CA MET A 163 -28.03 -4.06 26.33
C MET A 163 -27.63 -3.77 24.90
N THR A 164 -27.79 -2.53 24.41
CA THR A 164 -27.43 -2.18 23.03
C THR A 164 -25.91 -2.25 22.81
N LEU A 165 -25.11 -1.83 23.79
CA LEU A 165 -23.66 -1.93 23.75
C LEU A 165 -23.19 -3.40 23.70
N LEU A 166 -23.69 -4.25 24.60
CA LEU A 166 -23.31 -5.67 24.63
C LEU A 166 -23.69 -6.41 23.35
N ILE A 167 -24.88 -6.14 22.80
CA ILE A 167 -25.30 -6.72 21.52
C ILE A 167 -24.38 -6.24 20.39
N GLY A 168 -24.14 -4.93 20.31
CA GLY A 168 -23.25 -4.35 19.30
C GLY A 168 -21.85 -4.94 19.39
N VAL A 169 -21.24 -4.94 20.58
CA VAL A 169 -19.89 -5.47 20.80
C VAL A 169 -19.82 -6.98 20.50
N ALA A 170 -20.82 -7.77 20.88
CA ALA A 170 -20.82 -9.21 20.61
C ALA A 170 -20.83 -9.52 19.09
N ILE A 171 -21.65 -8.80 18.32
CA ILE A 171 -21.72 -8.97 16.86
C ILE A 171 -20.41 -8.48 16.21
N ASP A 172 -19.88 -7.35 16.68
CA ASP A 172 -18.69 -6.73 16.12
C ASP A 172 -17.44 -7.56 16.38
N THR A 173 -17.26 -8.02 17.62
CA THR A 173 -16.16 -8.91 18.01
C THR A 173 -16.14 -10.19 17.17
N GLN A 174 -17.32 -10.77 16.88
CA GLN A 174 -17.41 -11.94 16.02
C GLN A 174 -16.88 -11.63 14.59
N SER A 175 -17.20 -10.45 14.07
CA SER A 175 -16.77 -10.03 12.72
C SER A 175 -15.28 -9.76 12.68
N VAL A 176 -14.75 -9.02 13.65
CA VAL A 176 -13.31 -8.73 13.79
C VAL A 176 -12.50 -10.00 14.00
N TYR A 177 -13.00 -10.93 14.86
CA TYR A 177 -12.36 -12.22 15.09
C TYR A 177 -12.28 -13.07 13.81
N ALA A 178 -13.34 -13.08 13.00
CA ALA A 178 -13.34 -13.81 11.72
C ALA A 178 -12.24 -13.28 10.78
N VAL A 179 -12.13 -11.96 10.66
CA VAL A 179 -11.07 -11.32 9.84
C VAL A 179 -9.69 -11.63 10.39
N SER A 180 -9.50 -11.51 11.70
CA SER A 180 -8.21 -11.80 12.36
C SER A 180 -7.79 -13.26 12.20
N LYS A 181 -8.74 -14.18 12.07
CA LYS A 181 -8.46 -15.61 11.83
C LYS A 181 -8.08 -15.88 10.38
N GLU A 182 -8.75 -15.23 9.42
CA GLU A 182 -8.48 -15.39 7.99
C GLU A 182 -7.20 -14.66 7.58
N GLN A 183 -6.98 -13.45 8.10
CA GLN A 183 -5.82 -12.60 7.82
C GLN A 183 -5.33 -11.89 9.09
N PRO A 184 -4.48 -12.52 9.89
CA PRO A 184 -4.09 -12.03 11.24
C PRO A 184 -3.47 -10.64 11.25
N THR A 185 -2.75 -10.25 10.20
CA THR A 185 -2.03 -8.97 10.12
C THR A 185 -2.83 -7.86 9.43
N LEU A 186 -3.94 -8.18 8.76
CA LEU A 186 -4.70 -7.22 7.96
C LEU A 186 -5.19 -6.02 8.78
N ILE A 187 -5.71 -6.27 9.99
CA ILE A 187 -6.24 -5.22 10.87
C ILE A 187 -5.12 -4.32 11.41
N SER A 188 -3.98 -4.91 11.75
CA SER A 188 -2.84 -4.15 12.29
C SER A 188 -2.06 -3.39 11.22
N SER A 189 -1.87 -4.00 10.05
CA SER A 189 -1.15 -3.37 8.94
C SER A 189 -2.01 -2.44 8.10
N MET A 190 -3.34 -2.66 8.11
CA MET A 190 -4.30 -1.97 7.23
C MET A 190 -3.85 -1.99 5.76
N SER A 191 -3.20 -3.08 5.35
CA SER A 191 -2.54 -3.21 4.04
C SER A 191 -3.51 -3.21 2.86
N ASP A 192 -4.73 -3.72 3.07
CA ASP A 192 -5.83 -3.63 2.11
C ASP A 192 -7.05 -2.99 2.77
N ARG A 193 -7.14 -1.67 2.68
CA ARG A 193 -8.18 -0.88 3.36
C ARG A 193 -9.54 -1.04 2.72
N VAL A 194 -9.59 -1.21 1.39
CA VAL A 194 -10.84 -1.44 0.67
C VAL A 194 -11.44 -2.77 1.11
N TYR A 195 -10.64 -3.85 1.11
CA TYR A 195 -11.07 -5.16 1.58
C TYR A 195 -11.45 -5.12 3.07
N LEU A 196 -10.69 -4.43 3.89
CA LEU A 196 -10.98 -4.30 5.32
C LEU A 196 -12.35 -3.62 5.55
N THR A 197 -12.68 -2.54 4.81
CA THR A 197 -14.01 -1.91 4.91
C THR A 197 -15.14 -2.84 4.45
N LYS A 198 -14.90 -3.74 3.49
CA LYS A 198 -15.85 -4.78 3.07
C LYS A 198 -16.09 -5.83 4.16
N MET A 199 -15.11 -6.09 4.99
CA MET A 199 -15.20 -7.12 6.03
C MET A 199 -15.76 -6.60 7.35
N ILE A 200 -15.34 -5.40 7.79
CA ILE A 200 -15.72 -4.85 9.11
C ILE A 200 -16.59 -3.60 9.05
N GLY A 201 -16.86 -3.08 7.86
CA GLY A 201 -17.62 -1.83 7.65
C GLY A 201 -16.76 -0.58 7.84
N ASN A 202 -17.16 0.51 7.17
CA ASN A 202 -16.44 1.78 7.14
C ASN A 202 -16.28 2.41 8.54
N ILE A 203 -17.32 2.38 9.39
CA ILE A 203 -17.27 2.99 10.73
C ILE A 203 -16.22 2.32 11.60
N ASN A 204 -16.17 0.97 11.60
CA ASN A 204 -15.17 0.22 12.33
C ASN A 204 -13.76 0.46 11.78
N PHE A 205 -13.63 0.52 10.47
CA PHE A 205 -12.38 0.86 9.82
C PHE A 205 -11.82 2.19 10.35
N HIS A 206 -12.61 3.27 10.29
CA HIS A 206 -12.15 4.56 10.81
C HIS A 206 -11.90 4.59 12.31
N ALA A 207 -12.64 3.79 13.10
CA ALA A 207 -12.38 3.67 14.53
C ALA A 207 -11.01 3.00 14.79
N ILE A 208 -10.68 1.94 14.04
CA ILE A 208 -9.38 1.25 14.13
C ILE A 208 -8.26 2.15 13.62
N ASP A 209 -8.44 2.84 12.50
CA ASP A 209 -7.46 3.78 11.95
C ASP A 209 -7.15 4.92 12.93
N ALA A 210 -8.18 5.53 13.52
CA ALA A 210 -8.01 6.55 14.55
C ALA A 210 -7.29 6.00 15.79
N TYR A 211 -7.62 4.79 16.24
CA TYR A 211 -6.94 4.14 17.36
C TYR A 211 -5.46 3.90 17.03
N ASN A 212 -5.16 3.33 15.87
CA ASN A 212 -3.79 3.07 15.41
C ASN A 212 -2.99 4.39 15.31
N PHE A 213 -3.60 5.43 14.74
CA PHE A 213 -2.97 6.74 14.63
C PHE A 213 -2.65 7.35 16.00
N VAL A 214 -3.60 7.33 16.95
CA VAL A 214 -3.39 7.86 18.30
C VAL A 214 -2.34 7.04 19.06
N SER A 215 -2.42 5.70 19.00
CA SER A 215 -1.47 4.80 19.64
C SER A 215 -0.05 5.01 19.11
N THR A 216 0.10 5.11 17.79
CA THR A 216 1.38 5.41 17.14
C THR A 216 1.88 6.80 17.53
N SER A 217 1.02 7.82 17.53
CA SER A 217 1.40 9.17 17.93
C SER A 217 1.85 9.25 19.40
N ILE A 218 1.23 8.50 20.29
CA ILE A 218 1.65 8.40 21.70
C ILE A 218 3.01 7.70 21.78
N ARG A 219 3.18 6.58 21.11
CA ARG A 219 4.46 5.84 21.06
C ARG A 219 5.58 6.73 20.53
N ASN A 220 5.36 7.43 19.42
CA ASN A 220 6.35 8.31 18.78
C ASN A 220 6.66 9.56 19.58
N SER A 221 5.79 9.99 20.49
CA SER A 221 6.07 11.09 21.42
C SER A 221 6.91 10.67 22.62
N SER A 222 7.04 9.36 22.88
CA SER A 222 7.94 8.82 23.89
C SER A 222 9.37 8.78 23.35
N LYS A 223 10.34 9.20 24.16
CA LYS A 223 11.76 9.02 23.78
C LYS A 223 12.10 7.54 23.79
N LEU A 224 12.82 7.11 22.77
CA LEU A 224 13.41 5.77 22.76
C LEU A 224 14.41 5.64 23.89
N SER A 225 14.50 4.47 24.54
CA SER A 225 15.52 4.28 25.56
C SER A 225 16.92 4.28 24.93
N THR A 226 17.91 4.74 25.68
CA THR A 226 19.31 4.77 25.21
C THR A 226 19.81 3.36 24.85
N GLU A 227 19.37 2.35 25.58
CA GLU A 227 19.70 0.95 25.33
C GLU A 227 19.11 0.48 23.99
N ARG A 228 17.86 0.85 23.67
CA ARG A 228 17.23 0.50 22.40
C ARG A 228 17.85 1.24 21.22
N GLU A 229 18.17 2.52 21.40
CA GLU A 229 18.90 3.30 20.38
C GLU A 229 20.27 2.67 20.09
N GLN A 230 21.01 2.26 21.14
CA GLN A 230 22.31 1.59 20.97
C GLN A 230 22.18 0.21 20.31
N GLU A 231 21.16 -0.58 20.69
CA GLU A 231 20.87 -1.87 20.06
C GLU A 231 20.66 -1.74 18.55
N ILE A 232 19.89 -0.71 18.11
CA ILE A 232 19.67 -0.43 16.68
C ILE A 232 20.97 -0.05 15.99
N LYS A 233 21.79 0.82 16.61
CA LYS A 233 23.10 1.20 16.07
C LYS A 233 24.02 0.00 15.88
N ASP A 234 24.11 -0.86 16.88
CA ASP A 234 24.98 -2.05 16.85
C ASP A 234 24.50 -3.02 15.77
N PHE A 235 23.18 -3.19 15.64
CA PHE A 235 22.59 -3.99 14.57
C PHE A 235 22.93 -3.43 13.19
N LEU A 236 22.72 -2.14 12.96
CA LEU A 236 23.04 -1.48 11.69
C LEU A 236 24.53 -1.55 11.38
N ALA A 237 25.41 -1.31 12.35
CA ALA A 237 26.84 -1.42 12.17
C ALA A 237 27.23 -2.83 11.71
N LYS A 238 26.77 -3.87 12.42
CA LYS A 238 27.02 -5.27 12.07
C LYS A 238 26.41 -5.64 10.71
N ASN A 239 25.20 -5.18 10.40
CA ASN A 239 24.52 -5.49 9.13
C ASN A 239 25.25 -4.87 7.93
N ASN A 240 25.91 -3.71 8.12
CA ASN A 240 26.61 -2.98 7.07
C ASN A 240 28.12 -3.26 7.04
N GLU A 241 28.65 -4.05 7.98
CA GLU A 241 30.01 -4.58 7.86
C GLU A 241 30.12 -5.45 6.61
N SER A 242 31.08 -5.15 5.77
CA SER A 242 31.29 -5.92 4.55
C SER A 242 32.78 -6.01 4.24
N THR A 243 33.28 -7.26 4.17
CA THR A 243 34.57 -7.61 3.56
C THR A 243 34.42 -7.83 2.05
N ALA A 244 33.29 -7.45 1.48
CA ALA A 244 32.87 -7.70 0.12
C ALA A 244 33.83 -7.09 -0.91
N THR A 245 34.24 -7.87 -1.87
CA THR A 245 35.14 -7.47 -2.96
C THR A 245 34.52 -7.63 -4.34
N ASN A 246 33.46 -8.45 -4.48
CA ASN A 246 32.84 -8.71 -5.77
C ASN A 246 32.16 -7.45 -6.30
N LEU A 247 32.57 -7.00 -7.48
CA LEU A 247 32.11 -5.79 -8.18
C LEU A 247 32.20 -4.49 -7.34
N LYS A 248 33.04 -4.43 -6.32
CA LYS A 248 33.25 -3.23 -5.52
C LYS A 248 33.84 -2.11 -6.38
N GLY A 249 33.13 -0.97 -6.46
CA GLY A 249 33.56 0.18 -7.25
C GLY A 249 33.45 -0.01 -8.77
N ALA A 250 32.93 -1.12 -9.28
CA ALA A 250 32.84 -1.42 -10.72
C ALA A 250 31.96 -0.41 -11.50
N ALA A 251 31.07 0.31 -10.80
CA ALA A 251 30.20 1.33 -11.35
C ALA A 251 30.63 2.77 -11.00
N GLU A 252 31.75 2.97 -10.30
CA GLU A 252 32.18 4.31 -9.91
C GLU A 252 32.45 5.20 -11.13
N GLY A 253 31.88 6.41 -11.14
CA GLY A 253 31.97 7.35 -12.26
C GLY A 253 31.04 7.06 -13.44
N LYS A 254 30.30 5.95 -13.44
CA LYS A 254 29.27 5.65 -14.45
C LYS A 254 27.93 6.28 -14.10
N ASN A 255 27.09 6.53 -15.10
CA ASN A 255 25.71 6.92 -14.85
C ASN A 255 24.92 5.74 -14.25
N LEU A 256 23.89 6.04 -13.45
CA LEU A 256 22.90 5.08 -12.99
C LEU A 256 21.54 5.45 -13.60
N ILE A 257 20.97 4.54 -14.38
CA ILE A 257 19.61 4.62 -14.88
C ILE A 257 18.79 3.54 -14.20
N MET A 258 17.96 3.90 -13.23
CA MET A 258 17.13 2.98 -12.48
C MET A 258 15.67 3.13 -12.92
N ILE A 259 15.06 2.02 -13.34
CA ILE A 259 13.70 1.98 -13.89
C ILE A 259 12.84 1.09 -12.99
N GLN A 260 11.88 1.69 -12.32
CA GLN A 260 10.83 0.99 -11.59
C GLN A 260 9.63 0.83 -12.53
N VAL A 261 9.21 -0.42 -12.76
CA VAL A 261 8.14 -0.73 -13.69
C VAL A 261 6.86 -1.06 -12.92
N GLU A 262 5.83 -0.28 -13.17
CA GLU A 262 4.51 -0.42 -12.55
C GLU A 262 3.92 -1.80 -12.79
N ALA A 263 3.51 -2.47 -11.71
CA ALA A 263 2.83 -3.76 -11.68
C ALA A 263 3.54 -4.89 -12.49
N LEU A 264 4.86 -4.82 -12.71
CA LEU A 264 5.61 -5.86 -13.41
C LEU A 264 5.89 -7.04 -12.47
N GLN A 265 5.03 -8.04 -12.50
CA GLN A 265 5.15 -9.25 -11.68
C GLN A 265 5.96 -10.35 -12.37
N GLY A 266 6.70 -11.15 -11.61
CA GLY A 266 7.71 -12.08 -12.14
C GLY A 266 7.17 -13.21 -13.02
N PHE A 267 5.90 -13.59 -12.85
CA PHE A 267 5.34 -14.73 -13.59
C PHE A 267 5.20 -14.52 -15.11
N VAL A 268 5.29 -13.26 -15.60
CA VAL A 268 5.19 -12.97 -17.04
C VAL A 268 6.51 -13.17 -17.79
N ILE A 269 7.64 -13.29 -17.07
CA ILE A 269 8.98 -13.45 -17.67
C ILE A 269 9.15 -14.84 -18.24
N ASN A 270 9.63 -14.92 -19.49
CA ASN A 270 9.79 -16.15 -20.27
C ASN A 270 8.48 -16.95 -20.45
N GLN A 271 7.32 -16.32 -20.25
CA GLN A 271 6.02 -16.96 -20.44
C GLN A 271 5.44 -16.65 -21.82
N LYS A 272 4.59 -17.56 -22.28
CA LYS A 272 3.89 -17.46 -23.55
C LYS A 272 2.40 -17.68 -23.36
N ILE A 273 1.62 -16.94 -24.15
CA ILE A 273 0.19 -17.17 -24.30
C ILE A 273 -0.14 -17.28 -25.81
N ASN A 274 -0.89 -18.30 -26.20
CA ASN A 274 -1.22 -18.57 -27.61
C ASN A 274 -0.01 -18.57 -28.55
N GLY A 275 1.15 -19.07 -28.05
CA GLY A 275 2.40 -19.14 -28.81
C GLY A 275 3.19 -17.84 -28.88
N GLN A 276 2.66 -16.72 -28.34
CA GLN A 276 3.33 -15.42 -28.31
C GLN A 276 3.98 -15.19 -26.94
N GLU A 277 5.19 -14.65 -26.91
CA GLU A 277 5.82 -14.22 -25.65
C GLU A 277 5.09 -13.01 -25.05
N ILE A 278 4.89 -13.02 -23.72
CA ILE A 278 4.24 -11.92 -23.02
C ILE A 278 5.19 -10.72 -22.95
N THR A 279 6.46 -10.96 -22.64
CA THR A 279 7.49 -9.94 -22.45
C THR A 279 8.74 -10.22 -23.29
N PRO A 280 8.64 -10.21 -24.65
CA PRO A 280 9.77 -10.61 -25.53
C PRO A 280 10.98 -9.69 -25.39
N ASN A 281 10.79 -8.40 -25.13
CA ASN A 281 11.87 -7.44 -25.00
C ASN A 281 12.60 -7.58 -23.67
N LEU A 282 11.89 -7.70 -22.55
CA LEU A 282 12.50 -7.96 -21.24
C LEU A 282 13.24 -9.31 -21.25
N ASN A 283 12.65 -10.36 -21.85
CA ASN A 283 13.33 -11.66 -22.00
C ASN A 283 14.67 -11.52 -22.72
N ARG A 284 14.73 -10.71 -23.79
CA ARG A 284 15.95 -10.41 -24.53
C ARG A 284 16.98 -9.64 -23.70
N TRP A 285 16.55 -8.59 -22.96
CA TRP A 285 17.43 -7.76 -22.16
C TRP A 285 17.94 -8.48 -20.91
N ILE A 286 17.12 -9.34 -20.29
CA ILE A 286 17.55 -10.22 -19.19
C ILE A 286 18.74 -11.09 -19.62
N ASN A 287 18.73 -11.61 -20.84
CA ASN A 287 19.83 -12.42 -21.36
C ASN A 287 21.15 -11.65 -21.60
N LYS A 288 21.09 -10.32 -21.65
CA LYS A 288 22.25 -9.42 -21.72
C LYS A 288 22.70 -8.90 -20.36
N SER A 289 22.02 -9.26 -19.28
CA SER A 289 22.15 -8.65 -17.96
C SER A 289 22.41 -9.68 -16.87
N MET A 290 22.76 -9.22 -15.68
CA MET A 290 22.69 -10.00 -14.46
C MET A 290 21.23 -10.00 -13.99
N TYR A 291 20.57 -11.15 -14.08
CA TYR A 291 19.15 -11.32 -13.73
C TYR A 291 18.99 -12.01 -12.39
N PHE A 292 18.08 -11.49 -11.56
CA PHE A 292 17.75 -12.04 -10.25
C PHE A 292 16.36 -12.68 -10.29
N ASP A 293 16.30 -14.00 -10.27
CA ASP A 293 15.06 -14.76 -10.42
C ASP A 293 14.30 -15.01 -9.11
N ASN A 294 14.92 -14.67 -7.97
CA ASN A 294 14.33 -14.74 -6.64
C ASN A 294 14.30 -13.36 -5.97
N TYR A 295 13.89 -12.34 -6.72
CA TYR A 295 13.73 -10.99 -6.23
C TYR A 295 12.25 -10.71 -5.92
N PHE A 296 11.97 -10.22 -4.70
CA PHE A 296 10.61 -10.08 -4.17
C PHE A 296 10.26 -8.62 -3.92
N TYR A 297 8.99 -8.27 -4.13
CA TYR A 297 8.44 -7.03 -3.60
C TYR A 297 8.06 -7.22 -2.13
N GLN A 298 8.14 -6.15 -1.34
CA GLN A 298 7.83 -6.15 0.09
C GLN A 298 6.90 -4.99 0.47
N VAL A 299 6.18 -4.45 -0.50
CA VAL A 299 5.31 -3.29 -0.31
C VAL A 299 4.19 -3.56 0.69
N ALA A 300 3.70 -2.51 1.31
CA ALA A 300 2.58 -2.50 2.25
C ALA A 300 1.52 -1.48 1.79
N GLY A 301 1.14 -0.53 2.64
CA GLY A 301 0.11 0.45 2.33
C GLY A 301 0.48 1.51 1.29
N GLY A 302 1.75 1.65 0.97
CA GLY A 302 2.26 2.63 0.00
C GLY A 302 2.46 2.10 -1.42
N ASN A 303 2.24 0.80 -1.67
CA ASN A 303 2.38 0.18 -3.00
C ASN A 303 3.62 0.68 -3.78
N THR A 304 3.42 1.36 -4.93
CA THR A 304 4.49 1.92 -5.76
C THR A 304 5.48 2.78 -4.97
N SER A 305 4.97 3.64 -4.06
CA SER A 305 5.84 4.51 -3.25
C SER A 305 6.64 3.76 -2.19
N ASP A 306 6.18 2.61 -1.73
CA ASP A 306 6.95 1.74 -0.83
C ASP A 306 8.12 1.08 -1.57
N ALA A 307 7.91 0.66 -2.83
CA ALA A 307 8.99 0.14 -3.68
C ALA A 307 10.06 1.22 -3.93
N GLU A 308 9.64 2.45 -4.24
CA GLU A 308 10.52 3.61 -4.36
C GLU A 308 11.29 3.88 -3.06
N PHE A 309 10.59 3.78 -1.91
CA PHE A 309 11.16 4.02 -0.60
C PHE A 309 12.23 2.99 -0.24
N MET A 310 11.90 1.69 -0.38
CA MET A 310 12.82 0.60 -0.06
C MET A 310 14.07 0.62 -0.94
N SER A 311 13.90 0.75 -2.24
CA SER A 311 15.00 0.74 -3.20
C SER A 311 15.97 1.91 -3.05
N ASN A 312 15.50 3.04 -2.53
CA ASN A 312 16.33 4.23 -2.32
C ASN A 312 16.86 4.39 -0.88
N ASN A 313 16.20 3.81 0.14
CA ASN A 313 16.57 4.02 1.54
C ASN A 313 16.99 2.74 2.28
N SER A 314 16.67 1.55 1.73
CA SER A 314 16.92 0.25 2.40
C SER A 314 16.33 0.18 3.82
N LEU A 315 15.10 0.70 3.96
CA LEU A 315 14.25 0.63 5.15
C LEU A 315 12.91 -0.02 4.78
N TYR A 316 12.32 -0.77 5.71
CA TYR A 316 11.02 -1.40 5.44
C TYR A 316 9.91 -0.36 5.28
N PRO A 317 8.82 -0.71 4.55
CA PRO A 317 7.66 0.15 4.44
C PRO A 317 7.09 0.52 5.82
N ALA A 318 6.36 1.62 5.89
CA ALA A 318 5.66 2.01 7.11
C ALA A 318 4.75 0.88 7.65
N GLU A 319 4.66 0.74 8.96
CA GLU A 319 3.73 -0.20 9.61
C GLU A 319 2.27 0.06 9.19
N SER A 320 1.94 1.33 8.96
CA SER A 320 0.62 1.77 8.52
C SER A 320 0.74 2.96 7.57
N GLY A 321 -0.05 2.95 6.51
CA GLY A 321 0.00 3.98 5.48
C GLY A 321 1.26 3.89 4.62
N ALA A 322 1.57 4.95 3.91
CA ALA A 322 2.76 5.06 3.08
C ALA A 322 3.85 5.88 3.77
N ALA A 323 5.10 5.41 3.72
CA ALA A 323 6.25 6.14 4.28
C ALA A 323 6.38 7.54 3.68
N TYR A 324 6.06 7.70 2.41
CA TYR A 324 6.08 8.98 1.68
C TYR A 324 5.14 10.04 2.25
N TYR A 325 4.06 9.65 2.92
CA TYR A 325 3.18 10.58 3.62
C TYR A 325 3.57 10.74 5.09
N SER A 326 3.77 9.61 5.78
CA SER A 326 3.91 9.60 7.23
C SER A 326 5.25 10.17 7.71
N TYR A 327 6.30 9.96 6.93
CA TYR A 327 7.69 10.25 7.33
C TYR A 327 8.43 11.19 6.35
N SER A 328 7.70 11.98 5.57
CA SER A 328 8.28 12.96 4.64
C SER A 328 9.05 14.11 5.31
N GLY A 329 8.94 14.24 6.62
CA GLY A 329 9.71 15.20 7.43
C GLY A 329 11.01 14.63 8.01
N ASP A 330 11.32 13.35 7.79
CA ASP A 330 12.45 12.68 8.37
C ASP A 330 13.75 12.86 7.56
N SER A 331 14.84 12.54 8.19
CA SER A 331 16.17 12.51 7.54
C SER A 331 16.50 11.09 7.08
N TYR A 332 17.02 10.97 5.87
CA TYR A 332 17.41 9.68 5.29
C TYR A 332 18.89 9.65 4.90
N SER A 333 19.47 8.44 4.92
CA SER A 333 20.66 8.10 4.17
C SER A 333 20.18 7.34 2.94
N SER A 334 20.03 8.04 1.82
CA SER A 334 19.45 7.50 0.61
C SER A 334 20.47 7.38 -0.50
N LEU A 335 20.21 6.49 -1.47
CA LEU A 335 21.06 6.30 -2.64
C LEU A 335 21.29 7.63 -3.39
N ALA A 336 20.25 8.45 -3.56
CA ALA A 336 20.37 9.74 -4.22
C ALA A 336 21.28 10.71 -3.44
N LYS A 337 21.17 10.77 -2.10
CA LYS A 337 22.06 11.61 -1.28
C LYS A 337 23.51 11.19 -1.38
N GLU A 338 23.79 9.91 -1.22
CA GLU A 338 25.17 9.40 -1.24
C GLU A 338 25.81 9.58 -2.63
N LEU A 339 25.07 9.38 -3.71
CA LEU A 339 25.55 9.69 -5.06
C LEU A 339 25.77 11.18 -5.28
N LYS A 340 24.89 12.03 -4.74
CA LYS A 340 25.06 13.49 -4.80
C LYS A 340 26.33 13.94 -4.08
N GLU A 341 26.69 13.33 -2.96
CA GLU A 341 27.97 13.60 -2.27
C GLU A 341 29.18 13.21 -3.13
N LYS A 342 29.01 12.22 -4.02
CA LYS A 342 29.98 11.86 -5.07
C LYS A 342 29.87 12.74 -6.33
N GLN A 343 29.17 13.87 -6.27
CA GLN A 343 29.01 14.86 -7.35
C GLN A 343 28.16 14.38 -8.53
N TYR A 344 27.31 13.37 -8.36
CA TYR A 344 26.31 12.98 -9.36
C TYR A 344 25.17 14.00 -9.40
N GLY A 345 24.70 14.31 -10.61
CA GLY A 345 23.38 14.94 -10.78
C GLY A 345 22.29 13.91 -10.47
N THR A 346 21.24 14.30 -9.72
CA THR A 346 20.17 13.35 -9.32
C THR A 346 18.82 13.81 -9.80
N ALA A 347 18.10 12.96 -10.55
CA ALA A 347 16.80 13.29 -11.11
C ALA A 347 15.82 12.13 -11.02
N ALA A 348 14.58 12.42 -10.59
CA ALA A 348 13.46 11.49 -10.63
C ALA A 348 12.49 11.87 -11.75
N PHE A 349 11.81 10.86 -12.33
CA PHE A 349 10.90 11.01 -13.48
C PHE A 349 9.63 10.20 -13.24
N HIS A 350 8.48 10.86 -13.30
CA HIS A 350 7.18 10.18 -13.27
C HIS A 350 6.11 11.08 -13.87
N ALA A 351 5.54 10.69 -15.00
CA ALA A 351 4.63 11.52 -15.77
C ALA A 351 3.19 11.59 -15.23
N ASN A 352 3.05 11.62 -13.91
CA ASN A 352 1.79 11.84 -13.22
C ASN A 352 1.90 13.04 -12.28
N ASN A 353 0.77 13.43 -11.67
CA ASN A 353 0.70 14.53 -10.72
C ASN A 353 1.80 14.42 -9.66
N GLU A 354 2.54 15.48 -9.45
CA GLU A 354 3.68 15.55 -8.55
C GLU A 354 3.30 15.29 -7.08
N GLY A 355 2.06 15.62 -6.70
CA GLY A 355 1.52 15.37 -5.36
C GLY A 355 1.10 13.91 -5.13
N PHE A 356 0.94 13.12 -6.20
CA PHE A 356 0.59 11.71 -6.07
C PHE A 356 1.69 10.96 -5.34
N TRP A 357 1.34 10.20 -4.30
CA TRP A 357 2.28 9.65 -3.32
C TRP A 357 3.20 10.68 -2.64
N ASN A 358 2.84 11.98 -2.63
CA ASN A 358 3.66 13.02 -1.98
C ASN A 358 5.11 13.11 -2.53
N ARG A 359 5.32 12.72 -3.80
CA ARG A 359 6.64 12.67 -4.45
C ARG A 359 7.34 14.02 -4.50
N ASN A 360 6.57 15.10 -4.73
CA ASN A 360 7.08 16.47 -4.75
C ASN A 360 7.75 16.91 -3.43
N VAL A 361 7.38 16.27 -2.30
CA VAL A 361 8.01 16.50 -0.99
C VAL A 361 9.10 15.45 -0.74
N MET A 362 8.81 14.18 -1.03
CA MET A 362 9.68 13.07 -0.63
C MET A 362 10.97 12.99 -1.45
N TYR A 363 10.92 13.22 -2.77
CA TYR A 363 12.13 13.16 -3.60
C TYR A 363 13.19 14.19 -3.20
N PRO A 364 12.89 15.48 -2.95
CA PRO A 364 13.86 16.41 -2.37
C PRO A 364 14.41 15.95 -1.02
N VAL A 365 13.58 15.38 -0.16
CA VAL A 365 13.99 14.84 1.15
C VAL A 365 14.96 13.66 0.98
N GLN A 366 14.76 12.84 -0.06
CA GLN A 366 15.68 11.75 -0.42
C GLN A 366 16.92 12.22 -1.20
N GLY A 367 17.04 13.51 -1.54
CA GLY A 367 18.24 14.08 -2.15
C GLY A 367 18.20 14.21 -3.68
N PHE A 368 17.08 13.96 -4.33
CA PHE A 368 16.92 14.27 -5.75
C PHE A 368 16.95 15.79 -5.98
N ASP A 369 17.82 16.25 -6.88
CA ASP A 369 17.94 17.67 -7.24
C ASP A 369 16.77 18.14 -8.09
N LYS A 370 16.21 17.21 -8.89
CA LYS A 370 15.13 17.51 -9.81
C LYS A 370 14.10 16.40 -9.86
N PHE A 371 12.84 16.80 -9.88
CA PHE A 371 11.72 15.91 -10.17
C PHE A 371 11.02 16.37 -11.43
N TYR A 372 11.05 15.52 -12.46
CA TYR A 372 10.28 15.69 -13.67
C TYR A 372 8.93 15.00 -13.48
N GLY A 373 7.94 15.75 -12.98
CA GLY A 373 6.55 15.32 -12.83
C GLY A 373 5.72 15.65 -14.05
N GLN A 374 4.40 15.51 -13.97
CA GLN A 374 3.44 15.69 -15.07
C GLN A 374 3.66 16.99 -15.86
N HIS A 375 3.89 18.12 -15.16
CA HIS A 375 4.10 19.42 -15.80
C HIS A 375 5.40 19.54 -16.60
N SER A 376 6.29 18.58 -16.47
CA SER A 376 7.56 18.51 -17.21
C SER A 376 7.44 17.76 -18.53
N PHE A 377 6.28 17.20 -18.83
CA PHE A 377 6.01 16.40 -20.02
C PHE A 377 4.90 17.03 -20.87
N ASN A 378 4.99 16.82 -22.18
CA ASN A 378 3.86 17.06 -23.07
C ASN A 378 2.91 15.85 -22.98
N ILE A 379 1.66 16.08 -22.60
CA ILE A 379 0.66 15.02 -22.49
C ILE A 379 0.01 14.83 -23.88
N ASP A 380 0.73 14.16 -24.76
CA ASP A 380 0.37 13.96 -26.17
C ASP A 380 -0.33 12.63 -26.45
N GLU A 381 -0.13 11.62 -25.59
CA GLU A 381 -0.73 10.30 -25.72
C GLU A 381 -1.04 9.73 -24.32
N ASN A 382 -2.29 9.31 -24.08
CA ASN A 382 -2.67 8.68 -22.82
C ASN A 382 -2.90 7.20 -23.04
N VAL A 383 -2.32 6.36 -22.16
CA VAL A 383 -2.56 4.91 -22.07
C VAL A 383 -2.62 4.52 -20.59
N GLY A 384 -3.70 3.86 -20.18
CA GLY A 384 -3.95 3.54 -18.80
C GLY A 384 -4.27 4.78 -17.96
N LEU A 385 -3.52 5.01 -16.90
CA LEU A 385 -3.82 6.05 -15.89
C LEU A 385 -3.34 7.46 -16.27
N GLY A 386 -2.54 7.62 -17.33
CA GLY A 386 -1.96 8.92 -17.68
C GLY A 386 -1.15 8.92 -18.96
N LEU A 387 -0.08 9.72 -19.01
CA LEU A 387 0.82 9.75 -20.16
C LEU A 387 1.34 8.34 -20.45
N SER A 388 1.27 7.93 -21.72
CA SER A 388 1.71 6.61 -22.16
C SER A 388 3.19 6.39 -21.84
N ASP A 389 3.57 5.14 -21.47
CA ASP A 389 4.98 4.77 -21.26
C ASP A 389 5.82 5.04 -22.52
N LYS A 390 5.24 4.90 -23.71
CA LYS A 390 5.87 5.26 -24.98
C LYS A 390 6.30 6.73 -24.99
N SER A 391 5.39 7.64 -24.74
CA SER A 391 5.68 9.07 -24.74
C SER A 391 6.55 9.46 -23.55
N PHE A 392 6.26 8.93 -22.36
CA PHE A 392 7.05 9.16 -21.15
C PHE A 392 8.53 8.80 -21.34
N LEU A 393 8.83 7.58 -21.81
CA LEU A 393 10.20 7.10 -21.99
C LEU A 393 10.93 7.86 -23.11
N ASN A 394 10.23 8.19 -24.22
CA ASN A 394 10.81 9.01 -25.28
C ASN A 394 11.19 10.41 -24.80
N GLN A 395 10.29 11.10 -24.12
CA GLN A 395 10.55 12.43 -23.59
C GLN A 395 11.59 12.40 -22.44
N SER A 396 11.63 11.30 -21.67
CA SER A 396 12.66 11.08 -20.64
C SER A 396 14.04 10.92 -21.25
N LEU A 397 14.16 10.20 -22.37
CA LEU A 397 15.44 10.06 -23.09
C LEU A 397 16.04 11.43 -23.46
N ASP A 398 15.21 12.35 -23.98
CA ASP A 398 15.69 13.69 -24.32
C ASP A 398 16.13 14.47 -23.07
N LYS A 399 15.45 14.29 -21.93
CA LYS A 399 15.83 14.92 -20.67
C LYS A 399 17.14 14.32 -20.11
N LEU A 400 17.31 12.99 -20.20
CA LEU A 400 18.54 12.30 -19.76
C LEU A 400 19.78 12.83 -20.47
N LYS A 401 19.69 13.14 -21.77
CA LYS A 401 20.78 13.73 -22.56
C LYS A 401 21.21 15.10 -22.05
N THR A 402 20.35 15.81 -21.33
CA THR A 402 20.65 17.13 -20.76
C THR A 402 21.21 17.08 -19.34
N LEU A 403 21.23 15.91 -18.71
CA LEU A 403 21.75 15.77 -17.35
C LEU A 403 23.28 15.87 -17.34
N LYS A 404 23.79 16.52 -16.30
CA LYS A 404 25.23 16.57 -16.04
C LYS A 404 25.74 15.20 -15.62
N GLN A 405 26.71 14.64 -16.34
CA GLN A 405 27.34 13.38 -16.01
C GLN A 405 28.42 13.53 -14.90
N PRO A 406 28.63 12.53 -14.06
CA PRO A 406 27.79 11.36 -13.93
C PRO A 406 26.43 11.72 -13.29
N TYR A 407 25.39 10.96 -13.61
CA TYR A 407 24.07 11.19 -13.05
C TYR A 407 23.43 9.89 -12.51
N TYR A 408 22.51 10.07 -11.58
CA TYR A 408 21.51 9.09 -11.16
C TYR A 408 20.14 9.56 -11.65
N SER A 409 19.51 8.76 -12.48
CA SER A 409 18.14 8.96 -12.94
C SER A 409 17.24 7.83 -12.47
N PHE A 410 16.12 8.18 -11.84
CA PHE A 410 15.12 7.25 -11.35
C PHE A 410 13.81 7.44 -12.10
N LEU A 411 13.42 6.46 -12.91
CA LEU A 411 12.24 6.51 -13.77
C LEU A 411 11.17 5.55 -13.23
N VAL A 412 9.92 6.02 -13.12
CA VAL A 412 8.77 5.20 -12.68
C VAL A 412 7.73 5.21 -13.79
N THR A 413 7.40 4.04 -14.36
CA THR A 413 6.41 3.89 -15.43
C THR A 413 4.98 3.95 -14.90
N LEU A 414 3.96 3.95 -15.77
CA LEU A 414 2.58 4.17 -15.37
C LEU A 414 1.54 3.36 -16.16
N SER A 415 1.77 3.02 -17.44
CA SER A 415 0.71 2.52 -18.32
C SER A 415 0.10 1.19 -17.87
N SER A 416 0.90 0.31 -17.26
CA SER A 416 0.46 -0.99 -16.73
C SER A 416 -0.19 -0.91 -15.35
N HIS A 417 -0.83 0.21 -15.01
CA HIS A 417 -1.47 0.41 -13.70
C HIS A 417 -2.86 -0.25 -13.62
N TYR A 418 -3.15 -0.87 -12.46
CA TYR A 418 -4.48 -1.38 -12.14
C TYR A 418 -5.56 -0.27 -12.30
N PRO A 419 -6.78 -0.56 -12.84
CA PRO A 419 -7.40 -1.87 -13.09
C PRO A 419 -7.19 -2.46 -14.49
N TYR A 420 -6.25 -1.98 -15.30
CA TYR A 420 -5.92 -2.47 -16.65
C TYR A 420 -7.08 -2.35 -17.64
N ASP A 421 -7.92 -1.33 -17.51
CA ASP A 421 -9.18 -1.20 -18.27
C ASP A 421 -9.02 -0.50 -19.63
N ASP A 422 -7.85 0.06 -19.92
CA ASP A 422 -7.56 0.67 -21.22
C ASP A 422 -7.06 -0.35 -22.26
N THR A 423 -7.88 -1.37 -22.49
CA THR A 423 -7.53 -2.46 -23.43
C THR A 423 -7.32 -1.99 -24.87
N LYS A 424 -7.87 -0.85 -25.26
CA LYS A 424 -7.64 -0.24 -26.58
C LYS A 424 -6.28 0.46 -26.67
N GLY A 425 -5.90 1.14 -25.60
CA GLY A 425 -4.59 1.80 -25.52
C GLY A 425 -3.45 0.80 -25.51
N TYR A 426 -3.65 -0.40 -24.97
CA TYR A 426 -2.63 -1.46 -24.97
C TYR A 426 -2.43 -2.14 -26.33
N GLY A 427 -3.37 -2.01 -27.29
CA GLY A 427 -3.28 -2.65 -28.60
C GLY A 427 -3.75 -4.10 -28.64
N ASP A 428 -3.50 -4.76 -29.74
CA ASP A 428 -4.05 -6.08 -30.08
C ASP A 428 -3.12 -7.24 -29.67
N PHE A 429 -3.00 -7.49 -28.37
CA PHE A 429 -2.32 -8.69 -27.88
C PHE A 429 -3.34 -9.80 -27.59
N ASN A 430 -3.18 -10.97 -28.23
CA ASN A 430 -4.12 -12.08 -28.13
C ASN A 430 -3.96 -12.86 -26.82
N VAL A 431 -4.86 -12.64 -25.88
CA VAL A 431 -4.85 -13.33 -24.57
C VAL A 431 -5.81 -14.54 -24.51
N GLY A 432 -6.46 -14.91 -25.64
CA GLY A 432 -7.29 -16.10 -25.77
C GLY A 432 -8.42 -16.20 -24.77
N GLU A 433 -8.48 -17.27 -24.00
CA GLU A 433 -9.54 -17.52 -23.01
C GLU A 433 -9.60 -16.50 -21.85
N TYR A 434 -8.55 -15.69 -21.69
CA TYR A 434 -8.49 -14.64 -20.65
C TYR A 434 -9.03 -13.28 -21.15
N GLU A 435 -9.59 -13.21 -22.36
CA GLU A 435 -10.16 -11.97 -22.90
C GLU A 435 -11.27 -11.43 -21.98
N GLY A 436 -11.15 -10.16 -21.59
CA GLY A 436 -12.10 -9.49 -20.70
C GLY A 436 -11.98 -9.86 -19.20
N THR A 437 -11.00 -10.73 -18.82
CA THR A 437 -10.67 -10.97 -17.41
C THR A 437 -9.63 -9.96 -16.91
N LEU A 438 -9.47 -9.84 -15.59
CA LEU A 438 -8.44 -8.99 -15.00
C LEU A 438 -7.04 -9.42 -15.46
N LEU A 439 -6.76 -10.72 -15.44
CA LEU A 439 -5.49 -11.27 -15.89
C LEU A 439 -5.24 -10.98 -17.36
N GLY A 440 -6.22 -11.23 -18.23
CA GLY A 440 -6.09 -10.94 -19.66
C GLY A 440 -5.79 -9.47 -19.95
N ASN A 441 -6.49 -8.57 -19.27
CA ASN A 441 -6.28 -7.13 -19.39
C ASN A 441 -4.87 -6.74 -18.91
N TYR A 442 -4.41 -7.31 -17.78
CA TYR A 442 -3.05 -7.13 -17.29
C TYR A 442 -2.01 -7.61 -18.32
N LEU A 443 -2.20 -8.80 -18.90
CA LEU A 443 -1.26 -9.35 -19.90
C LEU A 443 -1.13 -8.44 -21.13
N LYS A 444 -2.22 -7.80 -21.57
CA LYS A 444 -2.19 -6.76 -22.63
C LYS A 444 -1.39 -5.53 -22.18
N GLY A 445 -1.67 -5.03 -20.98
CA GLY A 445 -0.97 -3.84 -20.45
C GLY A 445 0.52 -4.05 -20.27
N ILE A 446 0.93 -5.20 -19.73
CA ILE A 446 2.35 -5.46 -19.52
C ILE A 446 3.10 -5.79 -20.82
N HIS A 447 2.42 -6.40 -21.81
CA HIS A 447 2.97 -6.59 -23.14
C HIS A 447 3.26 -5.25 -23.83
N TYR A 448 2.30 -4.30 -23.73
CA TYR A 448 2.49 -2.94 -24.19
C TYR A 448 3.70 -2.27 -23.50
N THR A 449 3.76 -2.32 -22.17
CA THR A 449 4.87 -1.72 -21.40
C THR A 449 6.22 -2.37 -21.76
N ASP A 450 6.27 -3.69 -21.97
CA ASP A 450 7.46 -4.41 -22.44
C ASP A 450 7.98 -3.87 -23.78
N GLU A 451 7.07 -3.61 -24.74
CA GLU A 451 7.43 -3.04 -26.03
C GLU A 451 8.07 -1.64 -25.88
N GLN A 452 7.49 -0.81 -25.01
CA GLN A 452 7.99 0.54 -24.80
C GLN A 452 9.34 0.54 -24.07
N LEU A 453 9.52 -0.33 -23.07
CA LEU A 453 10.78 -0.54 -22.36
C LEU A 453 11.87 -1.05 -23.31
N GLY A 454 11.55 -2.05 -24.15
CA GLY A 454 12.48 -2.53 -25.16
C GLY A 454 12.93 -1.45 -26.12
N THR A 455 11.99 -0.68 -26.65
CA THR A 455 12.27 0.46 -27.53
C THR A 455 13.17 1.50 -26.85
N PHE A 456 12.92 1.79 -25.57
CA PHE A 456 13.72 2.74 -24.80
C PHE A 456 15.16 2.24 -24.60
N LEU A 457 15.32 1.01 -24.16
CA LEU A 457 16.63 0.40 -23.92
C LEU A 457 17.44 0.30 -25.22
N ASP A 458 16.80 -0.07 -26.35
CA ASP A 458 17.44 -0.13 -27.66
C ASP A 458 17.86 1.28 -28.15
N LYS A 459 17.10 2.33 -27.81
CA LYS A 459 17.53 3.70 -28.08
C LYS A 459 18.71 4.13 -27.24
N LEU A 460 18.76 3.77 -25.94
CA LEU A 460 19.92 4.03 -25.08
C LEU A 460 21.18 3.35 -25.66
N GLU A 461 21.06 2.10 -26.14
CA GLU A 461 22.15 1.34 -26.79
C GLU A 461 22.59 2.03 -28.08
N LYS A 462 21.66 2.36 -28.98
CA LYS A 462 21.92 3.04 -30.26
C LYS A 462 22.60 4.41 -30.09
N GLU A 463 22.22 5.14 -29.06
CA GLU A 463 22.79 6.46 -28.74
C GLU A 463 24.07 6.37 -27.90
N LYS A 464 24.58 5.17 -27.67
CA LYS A 464 25.79 4.88 -26.89
C LYS A 464 25.74 5.36 -25.44
N MET A 465 24.55 5.56 -24.91
CA MET A 465 24.38 5.94 -23.51
C MET A 465 24.69 4.78 -22.58
N LEU A 466 24.53 3.53 -23.04
CA LEU A 466 24.85 2.33 -22.28
C LEU A 466 26.36 2.10 -22.11
N ASP A 467 27.21 2.68 -22.96
CA ASP A 467 28.67 2.52 -22.89
C ASP A 467 29.25 3.02 -21.54
N ASN A 468 28.57 3.98 -20.90
CA ASN A 468 28.95 4.54 -19.60
C ASN A 468 27.81 4.56 -18.59
N SER A 469 26.89 3.62 -18.65
CA SER A 469 25.75 3.56 -17.73
C SER A 469 25.51 2.17 -17.19
N ILE A 470 25.20 2.08 -15.91
CA ILE A 470 24.57 0.93 -15.30
C ILE A 470 23.06 1.12 -15.42
N VAL A 471 22.36 0.14 -15.96
CA VAL A 471 20.89 0.14 -15.99
C VAL A 471 20.36 -0.88 -14.99
N VAL A 472 19.48 -0.45 -14.10
CA VAL A 472 18.75 -1.32 -13.19
C VAL A 472 17.28 -1.23 -13.57
N LEU A 473 16.63 -2.38 -13.78
CA LEU A 473 15.20 -2.43 -14.02
C LEU A 473 14.57 -3.45 -13.05
N TYR A 474 13.47 -3.07 -12.40
CA TYR A 474 12.75 -3.96 -11.49
C TYR A 474 11.26 -3.65 -11.47
N GLY A 475 10.45 -4.68 -11.19
CA GLY A 475 9.03 -4.52 -10.92
C GLY A 475 8.80 -3.97 -9.50
N ASP A 476 7.75 -3.18 -9.32
CA ASP A 476 7.48 -2.54 -8.03
C ASP A 476 6.63 -3.40 -7.08
N HIS A 477 5.53 -3.98 -7.55
CA HIS A 477 4.63 -4.80 -6.72
C HIS A 477 3.79 -5.79 -7.57
N PHE A 478 2.82 -6.42 -6.89
CA PHE A 478 1.89 -7.36 -7.53
C PHE A 478 1.01 -6.66 -8.58
N ALA A 479 0.67 -7.42 -9.61
CA ALA A 479 -0.31 -7.05 -10.62
C ALA A 479 -1.67 -7.67 -10.33
N ILE A 480 -1.68 -8.92 -9.87
CA ILE A 480 -2.89 -9.69 -9.62
C ILE A 480 -3.19 -9.64 -8.11
N PRO A 481 -4.31 -9.00 -7.70
CA PRO A 481 -4.74 -9.01 -6.30
C PRO A 481 -5.09 -10.42 -5.83
N LYS A 482 -4.97 -10.68 -4.52
CA LYS A 482 -5.28 -11.99 -3.94
C LYS A 482 -6.71 -12.45 -4.23
N ASP A 483 -7.67 -11.54 -4.31
CA ASP A 483 -9.06 -11.86 -4.66
C ASP A 483 -9.20 -12.47 -6.07
N ASN A 484 -8.20 -12.29 -6.93
CA ASN A 484 -8.13 -12.82 -8.29
C ASN A 484 -7.11 -13.96 -8.43
N GLU A 485 -6.58 -14.52 -7.34
CA GLU A 485 -5.56 -15.58 -7.36
C GLU A 485 -5.95 -16.80 -8.19
N GLN A 486 -7.24 -17.11 -8.29
CA GLN A 486 -7.73 -18.25 -9.06
C GLN A 486 -7.50 -18.11 -10.57
N GLU A 487 -7.51 -16.87 -11.11
CA GLU A 487 -7.15 -16.62 -12.50
C GLU A 487 -5.66 -16.90 -12.75
N LEU A 488 -4.80 -16.48 -11.80
CA LEU A 488 -3.37 -16.74 -11.86
C LEU A 488 -3.08 -18.25 -11.75
N TYR A 489 -3.70 -18.95 -10.81
CA TYR A 489 -3.52 -20.40 -10.66
C TYR A 489 -3.97 -21.19 -11.89
N LYS A 490 -5.09 -20.77 -12.52
CA LYS A 490 -5.53 -21.35 -13.78
C LYS A 490 -4.51 -21.13 -14.89
N PHE A 491 -3.96 -19.92 -15.00
CA PHE A 491 -2.93 -19.57 -15.99
C PHE A 491 -1.66 -20.39 -15.79
N GLU A 492 -1.19 -20.51 -14.56
CA GLU A 492 -0.01 -21.27 -14.16
C GLU A 492 -0.26 -22.79 -14.06
N LYS A 493 -1.49 -23.26 -14.34
CA LYS A 493 -1.92 -24.67 -14.27
C LYS A 493 -1.68 -25.31 -12.90
N ILE A 494 -1.86 -24.54 -11.84
CA ILE A 494 -1.72 -25.00 -10.46
C ILE A 494 -3.07 -25.56 -10.00
N ASN A 495 -3.07 -26.84 -9.68
CA ASN A 495 -4.21 -27.51 -9.06
C ASN A 495 -3.97 -27.64 -7.55
N ASN A 496 -5.03 -27.44 -6.75
CA ASN A 496 -4.95 -27.51 -5.27
C ASN A 496 -3.90 -26.55 -4.68
N ALA A 497 -3.93 -25.29 -5.12
CA ALA A 497 -3.02 -24.25 -4.66
C ALA A 497 -3.00 -24.12 -3.13
N THR A 498 -1.84 -23.89 -2.59
CA THR A 498 -1.57 -23.66 -1.17
C THR A 498 -1.19 -22.20 -0.92
N ASP A 499 -1.09 -21.79 0.35
CA ASP A 499 -0.55 -20.47 0.68
C ASP A 499 0.89 -20.28 0.17
N TYR A 500 1.67 -21.38 0.07
CA TYR A 500 3.00 -21.33 -0.51
C TYR A 500 2.96 -20.94 -1.99
N ASP A 501 1.99 -21.46 -2.74
CA ASP A 501 1.83 -21.09 -4.15
C ASP A 501 1.54 -19.61 -4.33
N TRP A 502 0.77 -19.00 -3.43
CA TRP A 502 0.56 -17.56 -3.44
C TRP A 502 1.84 -16.77 -3.15
N VAL A 503 2.55 -17.10 -2.08
CA VAL A 503 3.72 -16.30 -1.66
C VAL A 503 4.90 -16.43 -2.62
N LYS A 504 5.07 -17.55 -3.33
CA LYS A 504 6.12 -17.70 -4.34
C LYS A 504 5.91 -16.78 -5.55
N TYR A 505 4.65 -16.35 -5.83
CA TYR A 505 4.34 -15.39 -6.89
C TYR A 505 4.52 -13.93 -6.47
N GLN A 506 4.93 -13.65 -5.23
CA GLN A 506 5.30 -12.30 -4.81
C GLN A 506 6.69 -11.87 -5.34
N LYS A 507 7.12 -12.46 -6.41
CA LYS A 507 8.34 -12.11 -7.14
C LYS A 507 8.07 -11.05 -8.18
N VAL A 508 9.05 -10.17 -8.35
CA VAL A 508 9.14 -9.23 -9.46
C VAL A 508 10.48 -9.45 -10.17
N PRO A 509 10.59 -9.28 -11.48
CA PRO A 509 11.88 -9.39 -12.14
C PRO A 509 12.78 -8.22 -11.74
N MET A 510 14.06 -8.48 -11.60
CA MET A 510 15.09 -7.45 -11.45
C MET A 510 16.31 -7.84 -12.24
N PHE A 511 16.88 -6.90 -13.00
CA PHE A 511 18.16 -7.09 -13.64
C PHE A 511 19.06 -5.86 -13.53
N ILE A 512 20.37 -6.10 -13.59
CA ILE A 512 21.41 -5.08 -13.67
C ILE A 512 22.16 -5.30 -14.98
N HIS A 513 22.08 -4.33 -15.89
CA HIS A 513 22.83 -4.34 -17.14
C HIS A 513 24.11 -3.51 -17.00
N PHE A 514 25.21 -4.08 -17.40
CA PHE A 514 26.53 -3.45 -17.41
C PHE A 514 26.94 -3.08 -18.84
N PRO A 515 27.78 -2.04 -19.01
CA PRO A 515 28.35 -1.72 -20.32
C PRO A 515 28.97 -2.95 -20.99
N GLY A 516 28.72 -3.10 -22.29
CA GLY A 516 29.28 -4.22 -23.07
C GLY A 516 28.68 -5.60 -22.74
N ASP A 517 27.51 -5.67 -22.15
CA ASP A 517 26.84 -6.91 -21.68
C ASP A 517 27.71 -7.73 -20.72
N GLU A 518 28.55 -7.06 -19.93
CA GLU A 518 29.40 -7.72 -18.92
C GLU A 518 28.57 -8.23 -17.74
N ASN A 519 29.16 -9.16 -16.97
CA ASN A 519 28.56 -9.72 -15.74
C ASN A 519 27.14 -10.29 -15.93
N LYS A 520 26.79 -10.73 -17.13
CA LYS A 520 25.49 -11.36 -17.41
C LYS A 520 25.39 -12.74 -16.80
N GLY A 521 24.16 -13.16 -16.54
CA GLY A 521 23.83 -14.48 -15.99
C GLY A 521 22.69 -14.40 -14.97
N VAL A 522 22.29 -15.54 -14.43
CA VAL A 522 21.23 -15.64 -13.45
C VAL A 522 21.81 -15.71 -12.05
N ASN A 523 21.36 -14.83 -11.16
CA ASN A 523 21.63 -14.88 -9.74
C ASN A 523 20.39 -15.41 -9.01
N HIS A 524 20.54 -16.51 -8.28
CA HIS A 524 19.46 -17.21 -7.58
C HIS A 524 19.32 -16.79 -6.10
N THR A 525 20.06 -15.78 -5.67
CA THR A 525 19.98 -15.27 -4.28
C THR A 525 18.60 -14.71 -3.99
N TYR A 526 17.98 -15.18 -2.91
CA TYR A 526 16.73 -14.62 -2.42
C TYR A 526 16.97 -13.17 -1.95
N SER A 527 16.31 -12.25 -2.58
CA SER A 527 16.54 -10.81 -2.41
C SER A 527 15.28 -10.02 -2.63
N SER A 528 15.35 -8.73 -2.32
CA SER A 528 14.21 -7.84 -2.36
C SER A 528 14.60 -6.39 -2.68
N GLN A 529 13.63 -5.53 -2.79
CA GLN A 529 13.84 -4.09 -3.01
C GLN A 529 14.72 -3.43 -1.93
N MET A 530 14.71 -3.98 -0.71
CA MET A 530 15.58 -3.54 0.40
C MET A 530 17.08 -3.67 0.09
N ASP A 531 17.42 -4.66 -0.73
CA ASP A 531 18.81 -5.06 -0.99
C ASP A 531 19.43 -4.28 -2.16
N LEU A 532 18.60 -3.55 -2.92
CA LEU A 532 19.05 -2.83 -4.10
C LEU A 532 20.03 -1.70 -3.74
N TYR A 533 19.69 -0.85 -2.77
CA TYR A 533 20.58 0.22 -2.35
C TYR A 533 21.93 -0.28 -1.81
N PRO A 534 22.03 -1.22 -0.85
CA PRO A 534 23.32 -1.73 -0.40
C PRO A 534 24.15 -2.41 -1.50
N THR A 535 23.51 -3.05 -2.47
CA THR A 535 24.18 -3.62 -3.65
C THR A 535 24.77 -2.53 -4.54
N LEU A 536 23.99 -1.51 -4.86
CA LEU A 536 24.45 -0.36 -5.63
C LEU A 536 25.51 0.45 -4.85
N ALA A 537 25.38 0.57 -3.54
CA ALA A 537 26.39 1.21 -2.71
C ALA A 537 27.75 0.54 -2.82
N ASN A 538 27.80 -0.79 -2.89
CA ASN A 538 29.03 -1.53 -3.17
C ASN A 538 29.57 -1.22 -4.57
N MET A 539 28.72 -1.30 -5.59
CA MET A 539 29.11 -1.10 -6.99
C MET A 539 29.61 0.34 -7.25
N PHE A 540 29.01 1.35 -6.62
CA PHE A 540 29.37 2.76 -6.76
C PHE A 540 30.38 3.25 -5.70
N ASN A 541 30.90 2.35 -4.87
CA ASN A 541 31.85 2.65 -3.80
C ASN A 541 31.33 3.76 -2.85
N LEU A 542 30.05 3.61 -2.43
CA LEU A 542 29.39 4.51 -1.48
C LEU A 542 29.52 3.99 -0.06
N PRO A 543 29.38 4.86 0.95
CA PRO A 543 29.30 4.43 2.34
C PRO A 543 28.12 3.48 2.56
N LYS A 544 28.36 2.37 3.26
CA LYS A 544 27.29 1.44 3.68
C LYS A 544 26.94 1.75 5.13
N GLN A 545 25.89 2.56 5.33
CA GLN A 545 25.44 2.97 6.66
C GLN A 545 23.92 3.04 6.72
N TYR A 546 23.36 2.64 7.85
CA TYR A 546 21.92 2.76 8.16
C TYR A 546 20.99 1.99 7.22
N MET A 547 21.47 0.91 6.61
CA MET A 547 20.72 0.05 5.70
C MET A 547 20.31 -1.24 6.42
N LEU A 548 19.05 -1.68 6.23
CA LEU A 548 18.55 -2.96 6.75
C LEU A 548 18.69 -4.10 5.72
N GLY A 549 18.69 -3.78 4.43
CA GLY A 549 18.99 -4.72 3.35
C GLY A 549 20.47 -5.11 3.29
N LYS A 550 20.81 -6.00 2.38
CA LYS A 550 22.16 -6.54 2.17
C LYS A 550 22.63 -6.40 0.73
N ASP A 551 23.93 -6.37 0.56
CA ASP A 551 24.59 -6.47 -0.74
C ASP A 551 24.46 -7.91 -1.27
N ILE A 552 23.56 -8.11 -2.24
CA ILE A 552 23.24 -9.43 -2.80
C ILE A 552 24.35 -10.03 -3.65
N LEU A 553 25.33 -9.24 -4.08
CA LEU A 553 26.49 -9.71 -4.84
C LEU A 553 27.57 -10.33 -3.94
N ASN A 554 27.48 -10.05 -2.65
CA ASN A 554 28.47 -10.44 -1.65
C ASN A 554 27.84 -11.11 -0.42
N SER A 555 26.63 -11.65 -0.55
CA SER A 555 25.91 -12.34 0.51
C SER A 555 25.80 -13.83 0.17
N ASP A 556 26.24 -14.70 1.09
CA ASP A 556 26.21 -16.16 0.91
C ASP A 556 24.79 -16.73 1.03
N SER A 557 23.87 -16.01 1.67
CA SER A 557 22.47 -16.38 1.83
C SER A 557 21.59 -15.14 1.78
N GLY A 558 20.55 -15.21 0.98
CA GLY A 558 19.53 -14.17 0.92
C GLY A 558 18.42 -14.40 1.92
N LYS A 559 17.74 -13.32 2.28
CA LYS A 559 16.50 -13.35 3.08
C LYS A 559 15.53 -12.33 2.52
N VAL A 560 14.24 -12.60 2.67
CA VAL A 560 13.18 -11.65 2.37
C VAL A 560 12.22 -11.63 3.54
N ILE A 561 11.93 -10.47 4.09
CA ILE A 561 11.02 -10.30 5.22
C ILE A 561 9.90 -9.38 4.76
N PHE A 562 8.67 -9.89 4.73
CA PHE A 562 7.49 -9.12 4.35
C PHE A 562 6.93 -8.36 5.53
N ARG A 563 6.30 -7.23 5.26
CA ARG A 563 5.72 -6.38 6.30
C ARG A 563 4.67 -7.08 7.17
N ASN A 564 3.99 -8.09 6.63
CA ASN A 564 3.03 -8.91 7.37
C ASN A 564 3.66 -9.97 8.29
N GLY A 565 4.99 -10.01 8.40
CA GLY A 565 5.75 -10.96 9.22
C GLY A 565 6.03 -12.30 8.55
N SER A 566 5.56 -12.53 7.31
CA SER A 566 6.03 -13.66 6.52
C SER A 566 7.48 -13.46 6.09
N PHE A 567 8.20 -14.54 5.85
CA PHE A 567 9.60 -14.43 5.41
C PHE A 567 10.08 -15.67 4.67
N THR A 568 11.18 -15.52 3.96
CA THR A 568 11.98 -16.66 3.49
C THR A 568 13.47 -16.41 3.74
N ASN A 569 14.19 -17.47 4.06
CA ASN A 569 15.65 -17.52 4.15
C ASN A 569 16.30 -18.26 2.97
N GLY A 570 15.53 -18.51 1.90
CA GLY A 570 15.94 -19.26 0.72
C GLY A 570 15.92 -20.80 0.90
N LYS A 571 15.62 -21.31 2.09
CA LYS A 571 15.45 -22.74 2.39
C LYS A 571 14.03 -23.04 2.86
N ALA A 572 13.49 -22.20 3.75
CA ALA A 572 12.13 -22.27 4.22
C ALA A 572 11.39 -20.98 3.89
N PHE A 573 10.07 -21.12 3.68
CA PHE A 573 9.14 -19.99 3.57
C PHE A 573 8.16 -20.07 4.73
N TYR A 574 8.10 -19.02 5.57
CA TYR A 574 7.13 -18.87 6.64
C TYR A 574 5.97 -18.00 6.18
N VAL A 575 4.77 -18.52 6.30
CA VAL A 575 3.51 -17.82 5.98
C VAL A 575 2.83 -17.44 7.29
N SER A 576 2.82 -16.14 7.59
CA SER A 576 2.40 -15.62 8.91
C SER A 576 0.91 -15.85 9.22
N TRP A 577 0.01 -15.67 8.24
CA TRP A 577 -1.44 -15.77 8.46
C TRP A 577 -1.95 -17.20 8.71
N THR A 578 -1.18 -18.22 8.30
CA THR A 578 -1.47 -19.63 8.63
C THR A 578 -0.48 -20.21 9.63
N ASN A 579 0.49 -19.42 10.07
CA ASN A 579 1.58 -19.85 10.97
C ASN A 579 2.22 -21.17 10.50
N THR A 580 2.53 -21.24 9.19
CA THR A 580 3.00 -22.47 8.53
C THR A 580 4.33 -22.23 7.84
N TYR A 581 5.24 -23.20 7.97
CA TYR A 581 6.50 -23.24 7.22
C TYR A 581 6.40 -24.21 6.06
N TYR A 582 7.03 -23.83 4.96
CA TYR A 582 7.13 -24.64 3.75
C TYR A 582 8.60 -24.77 3.34
N ASP A 583 9.02 -25.94 2.89
CA ASP A 583 10.31 -26.13 2.22
C ASP A 583 10.25 -25.44 0.86
N VAL A 584 11.23 -24.59 0.57
CA VAL A 584 11.24 -23.77 -0.65
C VAL A 584 11.38 -24.59 -1.93
N LYS A 585 12.05 -25.75 -1.86
CA LYS A 585 12.30 -26.60 -3.04
C LYS A 585 11.14 -27.52 -3.36
N THR A 586 10.52 -28.09 -2.32
CA THR A 586 9.43 -29.08 -2.51
C THR A 586 8.04 -28.45 -2.41
N GLY A 587 7.91 -27.30 -1.76
CA GLY A 587 6.62 -26.70 -1.44
C GLY A 587 5.83 -27.44 -0.36
N GLU A 588 6.42 -28.43 0.28
CA GLU A 588 5.78 -29.21 1.34
C GLU A 588 5.85 -28.50 2.68
N LYS A 589 4.83 -28.73 3.52
CA LYS A 589 4.83 -28.21 4.89
C LYS A 589 5.92 -28.87 5.71
N ILE A 590 6.66 -28.06 6.46
CA ILE A 590 7.68 -28.53 7.41
C ILE A 590 7.37 -28.05 8.82
N ALA A 591 7.88 -28.78 9.80
CA ALA A 591 7.75 -28.39 11.20
C ALA A 591 8.66 -27.20 11.55
N GLU A 592 8.19 -26.35 12.46
CA GLU A 592 9.01 -25.30 13.05
C GLU A 592 10.15 -25.94 13.86
N THR A 593 11.38 -25.57 13.57
CA THR A 593 12.56 -25.94 14.35
C THR A 593 12.97 -24.79 15.26
N GLU A 594 13.77 -25.04 16.31
CA GLU A 594 14.30 -23.98 17.18
C GLU A 594 15.10 -22.93 16.37
N ALA A 595 15.81 -23.35 15.30
CA ALA A 595 16.53 -22.43 14.42
C ALA A 595 15.56 -21.53 13.64
N LEU A 596 14.50 -22.07 13.04
CA LEU A 596 13.49 -21.30 12.31
C LEU A 596 12.72 -20.34 13.25
N LYS A 597 12.47 -20.78 14.49
CA LYS A 597 11.84 -19.92 15.49
C LYS A 597 12.75 -18.74 15.88
N ALA A 598 14.03 -18.98 16.10
CA ALA A 598 15.01 -17.92 16.39
C ALA A 598 15.15 -16.93 15.22
N GLU A 599 15.18 -17.43 13.98
CA GLU A 599 15.18 -16.59 12.79
C GLU A 599 13.91 -15.72 12.69
N LYS A 600 12.74 -16.29 12.93
CA LYS A 600 11.46 -15.57 12.96
C LYS A 600 11.49 -14.41 13.97
N GLU A 601 11.95 -14.68 15.20
CA GLU A 601 12.06 -13.66 16.24
C GLU A 601 13.04 -12.54 15.82
N GLN A 602 14.18 -12.90 15.23
CA GLN A 602 15.13 -11.93 14.70
C GLN A 602 14.52 -11.08 13.57
N TYR A 603 13.81 -11.69 12.62
CA TYR A 603 13.24 -10.98 11.47
C TYR A 603 12.10 -10.05 11.89
N LEU A 604 11.26 -10.46 12.83
CA LEU A 604 10.26 -9.57 13.41
C LEU A 604 10.90 -8.38 14.14
N LYS A 605 12.04 -8.59 14.78
CA LYS A 605 12.81 -7.54 15.43
C LYS A 605 13.42 -6.55 14.42
N GLU A 606 13.82 -7.00 13.23
CA GLU A 606 14.30 -6.11 12.17
C GLU A 606 13.19 -5.19 11.63
N LEU A 607 11.95 -5.68 11.52
CA LEU A 607 10.80 -4.84 11.20
C LEU A 607 10.59 -3.75 12.26
N GLN A 608 10.70 -4.11 13.54
CA GLN A 608 10.61 -3.16 14.65
C GLN A 608 11.74 -2.14 14.63
N TYR A 609 12.96 -2.51 14.23
CA TYR A 609 14.06 -1.56 14.07
C TYR A 609 13.75 -0.51 12.99
N SER A 610 13.19 -0.93 11.85
CA SER A 610 12.75 0.01 10.83
C SER A 610 11.69 0.97 11.35
N ASP A 611 10.72 0.44 12.11
CA ASP A 611 9.66 1.25 12.72
C ASP A 611 10.22 2.27 13.72
N ASP A 612 11.15 1.85 14.57
CA ASP A 612 11.80 2.74 15.54
C ASP A 612 12.64 3.82 14.83
N ILE A 613 13.36 3.45 13.76
CA ILE A 613 14.13 4.40 12.94
C ILE A 613 13.23 5.48 12.36
N LEU A 614 12.11 5.09 11.78
CA LEU A 614 11.15 6.00 11.16
C LEU A 614 10.39 6.82 12.21
N ASN A 615 9.84 6.16 13.23
CA ASN A 615 9.02 6.80 14.25
C ASN A 615 9.79 7.86 15.06
N HIS A 616 11.09 7.69 15.23
CA HIS A 616 11.91 8.59 16.04
C HIS A 616 12.92 9.40 15.21
N ASN A 617 12.85 9.30 13.87
CA ASN A 617 13.79 9.99 12.96
C ASN A 617 15.27 9.75 13.32
N LEU A 618 15.61 8.49 13.68
CA LEU A 618 16.92 8.16 14.26
C LEU A 618 18.09 8.43 13.32
N ILE A 619 17.90 8.39 12.01
CA ILE A 619 18.97 8.71 11.04
C ILE A 619 19.49 10.13 11.24
N LYS A 620 18.61 11.09 11.60
CA LYS A 620 19.01 12.45 11.94
C LYS A 620 19.94 12.46 13.16
N ASP A 621 19.57 11.72 14.21
CA ASP A 621 20.33 11.67 15.46
C ASP A 621 21.66 10.93 15.28
N PHE A 622 21.69 9.91 14.43
CA PHE A 622 22.91 9.16 14.11
C PHE A 622 23.91 9.97 13.28
N LYS A 623 23.43 10.84 12.38
CA LYS A 623 24.28 11.72 11.55
C LYS A 623 24.71 13.00 12.29
N GLY A 624 23.95 13.47 13.26
CA GLY A 624 24.17 14.73 13.97
C GLY A 624 24.96 14.64 15.26
N LYS A 625 25.32 13.44 15.68
CA LYS A 625 26.21 13.15 16.79
C LYS A 625 27.50 12.59 16.21
#